data_d85602ddcb48c1a818e6dbd581e579b0
#
_entry.id   d85602ddcb48c1a818e6dbd581e579b0
#
_cell.length_a   1.000
_cell.length_b   1.000
_cell.length_c   1.000
_cell.angle_alpha   90.00
_cell.angle_beta   90.00
_cell.angle_gamma   90.00
#
_symmetry.space_group_name_H-M   'P 1'
#
loop_
_entity.id
_entity.type
_entity.pdbx_description
1 polymer ?
#
loop_
_entity_poly.entity_id
_entity_poly.type
_entity_poly.pdbx_seq_one_letter_code
_entity_poly.pdbx_strand_id
1 'polypeptide(L)'
;NSRSVSMFFNSISSIKSFEDQLPLIQMIGEGSVGSEFSTLFTMFINNKLDKMISPENIMTQDEQYVMNTLKGLVGKDKAYRADIASTLGTRVANYLEFYAKENSVEKSLIERIGKIITEKIFATDVCYNMIKSIYNSNPGKFKLMMLNKELVKYITK
;
A
#
# COMPACT_ATOMS: atom_id res chain seq x y z
N ASN A 1 -12.05 27.84 -5.12
CA ASN A 1 -12.13 28.84 -4.07
C ASN A 1 -10.78 29.04 -3.39
N SER A 2 -10.30 30.29 -3.38
CA SER A 2 -8.96 30.61 -2.89
C SER A 2 -8.75 30.25 -1.41
N ARG A 3 -9.80 30.39 -0.59
CA ARG A 3 -9.75 30.04 0.82
C ARG A 3 -9.54 28.54 1.02
N SER A 4 -10.26 27.72 0.24
CA SER A 4 -10.10 26.26 0.30
C SER A 4 -8.71 25.84 -0.17
N VAL A 5 -8.19 26.50 -1.20
CA VAL A 5 -6.83 26.23 -1.70
C VAL A 5 -5.80 26.54 -0.61
N SER A 6 -5.93 27.70 0.06
CA SER A 6 -4.99 28.07 1.13
C SER A 6 -5.03 27.09 2.29
N MET A 7 -6.21 26.68 2.71
CA MET A 7 -6.37 25.73 3.81
C MET A 7 -5.76 24.38 3.46
N PHE A 8 -6.02 23.89 2.26
CA PHE A 8 -5.47 22.64 1.80
C PHE A 8 -3.94 22.71 1.69
N PHE A 9 -3.43 23.79 1.11
CA PHE A 9 -1.99 24.00 1.00
C PHE A 9 -1.32 23.97 2.36
N ASN A 10 -1.89 24.65 3.34
CA ASN A 10 -1.34 24.66 4.70
C ASN A 10 -1.34 23.27 5.33
N SER A 11 -2.35 22.43 5.05
CA SER A 11 -2.40 21.09 5.60
C SER A 11 -1.36 20.15 5.01
N ILE A 12 -0.94 20.38 3.76
CA ILE A 12 0.06 19.54 3.10
C ILE A 12 1.46 20.15 3.10
N SER A 13 1.61 21.40 3.54
CA SER A 13 2.90 22.11 3.51
C SER A 13 3.98 21.45 4.37
N SER A 14 3.57 20.64 5.33
CA SER A 14 4.49 19.86 6.16
C SER A 14 5.08 18.67 5.42
N ILE A 15 4.54 18.35 4.24
CA ILE A 15 4.99 17.22 3.43
C ILE A 15 6.04 17.72 2.44
N LYS A 16 7.27 17.53 2.78
CA LYS A 16 8.41 17.62 1.86
C LYS A 16 8.45 18.73 0.83
N SER A 17 8.97 18.39 -0.36
CA SER A 17 9.28 19.37 -1.37
C SER A 17 8.04 19.91 -2.07
N PHE A 18 8.18 21.12 -2.56
CA PHE A 18 7.15 21.77 -3.37
C PHE A 18 6.75 20.93 -4.59
N GLU A 19 7.73 20.26 -5.19
CA GLU A 19 7.48 19.40 -6.36
C GLU A 19 6.50 18.28 -6.08
N ASP A 20 6.57 17.67 -4.88
CA ASP A 20 5.66 16.61 -4.47
C ASP A 20 4.23 17.13 -4.31
N GLN A 21 4.06 18.43 -4.09
CA GLN A 21 2.77 19.04 -3.84
C GLN A 21 2.11 19.60 -5.10
N LEU A 22 2.88 19.80 -6.17
CA LEU A 22 2.39 20.44 -7.39
C LEU A 22 1.12 19.82 -7.97
N PRO A 23 1.00 18.48 -8.08
CA PRO A 23 -0.22 17.91 -8.65
C PRO A 23 -1.48 18.26 -7.86
N LEU A 24 -1.39 18.26 -6.53
CA LEU A 24 -2.53 18.60 -5.68
C LEU A 24 -2.84 20.08 -5.73
N ILE A 25 -1.81 20.91 -5.69
CA ILE A 25 -1.97 22.37 -5.75
C ILE A 25 -2.62 22.76 -7.08
N GLN A 26 -2.15 22.19 -8.18
CA GLN A 26 -2.68 22.47 -9.51
C GLN A 26 -4.15 22.09 -9.60
N MET A 27 -4.50 20.91 -9.13
CA MET A 27 -5.88 20.43 -9.15
C MET A 27 -6.81 21.37 -8.36
N ILE A 28 -6.39 21.77 -7.17
CA ILE A 28 -7.19 22.66 -6.32
C ILE A 28 -7.31 24.03 -6.99
N GLY A 29 -6.24 24.51 -7.62
CA GLY A 29 -6.26 25.77 -8.36
C GLY A 29 -7.23 25.77 -9.52
N GLU A 30 -7.50 24.61 -10.10
CA GLU A 30 -8.47 24.44 -11.17
C GLU A 30 -9.90 24.28 -10.64
N GLY A 31 -10.05 24.23 -9.31
CA GLY A 31 -11.37 24.11 -8.69
C GLY A 31 -11.90 22.68 -8.62
N SER A 32 -11.08 21.70 -8.94
CA SER A 32 -11.48 20.30 -8.90
C SER A 32 -11.63 19.82 -7.47
N VAL A 33 -12.71 19.09 -7.19
CA VAL A 33 -13.00 18.51 -5.86
C VAL A 33 -13.64 17.14 -6.04
N GLY A 34 -13.82 16.44 -4.93
CA GLY A 34 -14.52 15.15 -4.92
C GLY A 34 -13.72 14.03 -5.56
N SER A 35 -14.31 13.37 -6.58
CA SER A 35 -13.69 12.20 -7.19
C SER A 35 -12.37 12.52 -7.89
N GLU A 36 -12.27 13.69 -8.52
CA GLU A 36 -11.03 14.13 -9.16
C GLU A 36 -9.95 14.36 -8.10
N PHE A 37 -10.31 14.99 -6.99
CA PHE A 37 -9.40 15.21 -5.88
C PHE A 37 -8.90 13.86 -5.33
N SER A 38 -9.80 12.92 -5.12
CA SER A 38 -9.44 11.59 -4.60
C SER A 38 -8.48 10.87 -5.54
N THR A 39 -8.70 10.96 -6.84
CA THR A 39 -7.83 10.34 -7.83
C THR A 39 -6.43 10.92 -7.77
N LEU A 40 -6.32 12.26 -7.79
CA LEU A 40 -5.02 12.91 -7.75
C LEU A 40 -4.32 12.71 -6.40
N PHE A 41 -5.08 12.69 -5.31
CA PHE A 41 -4.51 12.41 -4.00
C PHE A 41 -3.93 11.00 -3.94
N THR A 42 -4.65 10.03 -4.51
CA THR A 42 -4.15 8.65 -4.60
C THR A 42 -2.88 8.58 -5.43
N MET A 43 -2.82 9.29 -6.55
CA MET A 43 -1.62 9.37 -7.38
C MET A 43 -0.45 10.00 -6.62
N PHE A 44 -0.73 11.04 -5.85
CA PHE A 44 0.28 11.69 -5.01
C PHE A 44 0.84 10.71 -3.98
N ILE A 45 -0.03 9.98 -3.29
CA ILE A 45 0.38 8.98 -2.29
C ILE A 45 1.21 7.89 -2.96
N ASN A 46 0.79 7.40 -4.13
CA ASN A 46 1.55 6.38 -4.86
C ASN A 46 2.96 6.86 -5.20
N ASN A 47 3.08 8.09 -5.66
CA ASN A 47 4.38 8.68 -5.98
C ASN A 47 5.27 8.77 -4.75
N LYS A 48 4.70 9.14 -3.62
CA LYS A 48 5.41 9.18 -2.34
C LYS A 48 5.92 7.79 -1.96
N LEU A 49 5.05 6.78 -2.07
CA LEU A 49 5.40 5.42 -1.70
C LEU A 49 6.49 4.85 -2.61
N ASP A 50 6.46 5.20 -3.90
CA ASP A 50 7.50 4.78 -4.84
C ASP A 50 8.88 5.30 -4.44
N LYS A 51 8.92 6.51 -3.88
CA LYS A 51 10.19 7.10 -3.44
C LYS A 51 10.65 6.54 -2.10
N MET A 52 9.72 6.08 -1.27
CA MET A 52 10.04 5.62 0.09
C MET A 52 10.36 4.14 0.14
N ILE A 53 9.49 3.29 -0.42
CA ILE A 53 9.72 1.85 -0.44
C ILE A 53 8.91 1.24 -1.58
N SER A 54 9.58 0.43 -2.40
CA SER A 54 8.94 -0.27 -3.50
C SER A 54 8.36 -1.61 -3.03
N PRO A 55 7.37 -2.18 -3.77
CA PRO A 55 6.88 -3.51 -3.45
C PRO A 55 7.99 -4.57 -3.46
N GLU A 56 8.94 -4.46 -4.38
CA GLU A 56 10.08 -5.37 -4.43
C GLU A 56 10.86 -5.31 -3.12
N ASN A 57 11.14 -4.11 -2.64
CA ASN A 57 11.88 -3.93 -1.40
C ASN A 57 11.09 -4.41 -0.18
N ILE A 58 9.78 -4.27 -0.20
CA ILE A 58 8.92 -4.82 0.86
C ILE A 58 9.12 -6.34 0.96
N MET A 59 9.27 -7.00 -0.18
CA MET A 59 9.36 -8.45 -0.23
C MET A 59 10.78 -8.98 -0.04
N THR A 60 11.82 -8.18 -0.29
CA THR A 60 13.19 -8.69 -0.35
C THR A 60 14.16 -8.10 0.66
N GLN A 61 13.90 -6.92 1.18
CA GLN A 61 14.82 -6.29 2.14
C GLN A 61 14.69 -6.88 3.54
N ASP A 62 15.59 -6.48 4.43
CA ASP A 62 15.60 -6.95 5.81
C ASP A 62 14.20 -6.88 6.44
N GLU A 63 13.79 -7.98 7.03
CA GLU A 63 12.43 -8.10 7.57
C GLU A 63 12.12 -7.02 8.62
N GLN A 64 13.02 -6.80 9.56
CA GLN A 64 12.78 -5.81 10.61
C GLN A 64 12.70 -4.39 10.05
N TYR A 65 13.58 -4.09 9.11
CA TYR A 65 13.56 -2.79 8.45
C TYR A 65 12.23 -2.57 7.71
N VAL A 66 11.78 -3.59 6.98
CA VAL A 66 10.52 -3.51 6.24
C VAL A 66 9.34 -3.31 7.18
N MET A 67 9.26 -4.11 8.25
CA MET A 67 8.15 -4.00 9.20
C MET A 67 8.11 -2.62 9.84
N ASN A 68 9.26 -2.11 10.26
CA ASN A 68 9.33 -0.77 10.86
C ASN A 68 8.95 0.32 9.87
N THR A 69 9.40 0.19 8.62
CA THR A 69 9.07 1.15 7.58
C THR A 69 7.57 1.18 7.29
N LEU A 70 6.95 0.01 7.16
CA LEU A 70 5.52 -0.08 6.92
C LEU A 70 4.73 0.49 8.10
N LYS A 71 5.12 0.18 9.32
CA LYS A 71 4.45 0.71 10.51
C LYS A 71 4.53 2.24 10.57
N GLY A 72 5.67 2.78 10.19
CA GLY A 72 5.84 4.23 10.15
C GLY A 72 4.99 4.91 9.08
N LEU A 73 4.86 4.27 7.91
CA LEU A 73 4.05 4.81 6.82
C LEU A 73 2.56 4.76 7.11
N VAL A 74 2.10 3.65 7.66
CA VAL A 74 0.67 3.39 7.86
C VAL A 74 0.16 4.01 9.15
N GLY A 75 1.00 4.05 10.18
CA GLY A 75 0.58 4.49 11.51
C GLY A 75 -0.29 3.46 12.21
N LYS A 76 -0.82 3.83 13.37
CA LYS A 76 -1.71 2.93 14.11
C LYS A 76 -2.74 3.73 14.90
N ASP A 77 -3.79 3.06 15.35
CA ASP A 77 -4.86 3.63 16.15
C ASP A 77 -5.47 4.86 15.46
N LYS A 78 -5.50 6.00 16.11
CA LYS A 78 -6.06 7.22 15.55
C LYS A 78 -5.23 7.79 14.41
N ALA A 79 -3.94 7.42 14.35
CA ALA A 79 -3.05 7.88 13.29
C ALA A 79 -3.01 6.92 12.10
N TYR A 80 -3.80 5.85 12.12
CA TYR A 80 -3.81 4.86 11.05
C TYR A 80 -4.28 5.50 9.74
N ARG A 81 -3.47 5.31 8.70
CA ARG A 81 -3.74 5.85 7.37
C ARG A 81 -4.26 4.73 6.47
N ALA A 82 -5.59 4.59 6.45
CA ALA A 82 -6.24 3.55 5.63
C ALA A 82 -5.95 3.72 4.14
N ASP A 83 -5.83 4.94 3.67
CA ASP A 83 -5.51 5.26 2.28
C ASP A 83 -4.13 4.73 1.90
N ILE A 84 -3.13 4.95 2.74
CA ILE A 84 -1.77 4.45 2.52
C ILE A 84 -1.73 2.92 2.61
N ALA A 85 -2.39 2.36 3.62
CA ALA A 85 -2.44 0.91 3.80
C ALA A 85 -3.05 0.22 2.57
N SER A 86 -4.18 0.72 2.09
CA SER A 86 -4.86 0.18 0.92
C SER A 86 -3.97 0.27 -0.33
N THR A 87 -3.30 1.40 -0.51
CA THR A 87 -2.39 1.60 -1.65
C THR A 87 -1.21 0.63 -1.59
N LEU A 88 -0.59 0.49 -0.42
CA LEU A 88 0.51 -0.46 -0.23
C LEU A 88 0.07 -1.89 -0.52
N GLY A 89 -1.07 -2.29 0.02
CA GLY A 89 -1.60 -3.64 -0.20
C GLY A 89 -1.86 -3.93 -1.68
N THR A 90 -2.45 -2.97 -2.38
CA THR A 90 -2.71 -3.10 -3.81
C THR A 90 -1.42 -3.21 -4.61
N ARG A 91 -0.43 -2.39 -4.27
CA ARG A 91 0.84 -2.40 -4.98
C ARG A 91 1.60 -3.72 -4.75
N VAL A 92 1.59 -4.24 -3.54
CA VAL A 92 2.21 -5.53 -3.23
C VAL A 92 1.51 -6.64 -4.01
N ALA A 93 0.18 -6.65 -4.01
CA ALA A 93 -0.58 -7.66 -4.74
C ALA A 93 -0.28 -7.62 -6.24
N ASN A 94 -0.25 -6.44 -6.83
CA ASN A 94 0.05 -6.28 -8.25
C ASN A 94 1.48 -6.72 -8.57
N TYR A 95 2.43 -6.38 -7.72
CA TYR A 95 3.82 -6.80 -7.89
C TYR A 95 3.94 -8.32 -7.87
N LEU A 96 3.31 -8.97 -6.92
CA LEU A 96 3.39 -10.43 -6.79
C LEU A 96 2.68 -11.14 -7.92
N GLU A 97 1.56 -10.61 -8.39
CA GLU A 97 0.88 -11.16 -9.57
C GLU A 97 1.81 -11.15 -10.78
N PHE A 98 2.45 -10.02 -11.01
CA PHE A 98 3.38 -9.87 -12.13
C PHE A 98 4.60 -10.76 -11.95
N TYR A 99 5.17 -10.81 -10.74
CA TYR A 99 6.33 -11.63 -10.42
C TYR A 99 6.08 -13.10 -10.70
N ALA A 100 4.92 -13.61 -10.35
CA ALA A 100 4.59 -15.01 -10.48
C ALA A 100 4.41 -15.44 -11.94
N LYS A 101 4.26 -14.51 -12.86
CA LYS A 101 4.14 -14.85 -14.27
C LYS A 101 5.44 -15.45 -14.83
N GLU A 102 6.58 -14.99 -14.33
CA GLU A 102 7.89 -15.41 -14.86
C GLU A 102 8.79 -16.05 -13.82
N ASN A 103 8.37 -16.11 -12.57
CA ASN A 103 9.19 -16.64 -11.48
C ASN A 103 8.40 -17.65 -10.66
N SER A 104 9.12 -18.62 -10.09
CA SER A 104 8.51 -19.49 -9.09
C SER A 104 8.32 -18.72 -7.79
N VAL A 105 7.29 -19.10 -7.03
CA VAL A 105 7.00 -18.47 -5.75
C VAL A 105 7.56 -19.38 -4.65
N GLU A 106 8.61 -18.90 -4.01
CA GLU A 106 9.30 -19.67 -2.99
C GLU A 106 8.63 -19.51 -1.62
N LYS A 107 8.92 -20.46 -0.74
CA LYS A 107 8.39 -20.47 0.61
C LYS A 107 8.74 -19.19 1.38
N SER A 108 9.94 -18.66 1.19
CA SER A 108 10.39 -17.42 1.85
C SER A 108 9.50 -16.24 1.52
N LEU A 109 9.02 -16.17 0.28
CA LEU A 109 8.11 -15.12 -0.15
C LEU A 109 6.76 -15.21 0.59
N ILE A 110 6.24 -16.42 0.70
CA ILE A 110 4.99 -16.67 1.43
C ILE A 110 5.16 -16.33 2.92
N GLU A 111 6.29 -16.66 3.50
CA GLU A 111 6.58 -16.34 4.89
C GLU A 111 6.65 -14.84 5.13
N ARG A 112 7.21 -14.08 4.18
CA ARG A 112 7.24 -12.61 4.26
C ARG A 112 5.83 -12.04 4.26
N ILE A 113 4.96 -12.54 3.38
CA ILE A 113 3.56 -12.12 3.34
C ILE A 113 2.90 -12.42 4.68
N GLY A 114 3.11 -13.64 5.20
CA GLY A 114 2.57 -14.04 6.49
C GLY A 114 3.03 -13.15 7.64
N LYS A 115 4.29 -12.73 7.61
CA LYS A 115 4.84 -11.84 8.64
C LYS A 115 4.17 -10.47 8.62
N ILE A 116 3.95 -9.92 7.42
CA ILE A 116 3.26 -8.63 7.29
C ILE A 116 1.87 -8.71 7.92
N ILE A 117 1.17 -9.81 7.68
CA ILE A 117 -0.19 -10.01 8.24
C ILE A 117 -0.13 -10.18 9.77
N THR A 118 0.81 -10.99 10.25
CA THR A 118 0.98 -11.28 11.68
C THR A 118 1.30 -10.03 12.49
N GLU A 119 2.06 -9.10 11.90
CA GLU A 119 2.45 -7.85 12.58
C GLU A 119 1.30 -6.86 12.72
N LYS A 120 0.15 -7.18 12.14
CA LYS A 120 -1.07 -6.36 12.25
C LYS A 120 -0.86 -4.90 11.81
N ILE A 121 -0.07 -4.73 10.76
CA ILE A 121 0.21 -3.41 10.20
C ILE A 121 -1.02 -2.87 9.47
N PHE A 122 -1.70 -3.73 8.73
CA PHE A 122 -2.88 -3.38 7.95
C PHE A 122 -4.16 -3.82 8.63
N ALA A 123 -5.22 -3.02 8.48
CA ALA A 123 -6.55 -3.40 8.93
C ALA A 123 -7.04 -4.66 8.20
N THR A 124 -8.01 -5.33 8.80
CA THR A 124 -8.52 -6.63 8.31
C THR A 124 -9.00 -6.56 6.86
N ASP A 125 -9.69 -5.49 6.48
CA ASP A 125 -10.20 -5.33 5.12
C ASP A 125 -9.07 -5.22 4.09
N VAL A 126 -8.00 -4.53 4.42
CA VAL A 126 -6.82 -4.43 3.55
C VAL A 126 -6.14 -5.79 3.42
N CYS A 127 -5.97 -6.49 4.53
CA CYS A 127 -5.40 -7.83 4.52
C CYS A 127 -6.24 -8.78 3.65
N TYR A 128 -7.55 -8.72 3.81
CA TYR A 128 -8.47 -9.56 3.06
C TYR A 128 -8.33 -9.33 1.56
N ASN A 129 -8.40 -8.07 1.15
CA ASN A 129 -8.29 -7.71 -0.27
C ASN A 129 -6.93 -8.10 -0.85
N MET A 130 -5.86 -7.82 -0.12
CA MET A 130 -4.50 -8.11 -0.57
C MET A 130 -4.28 -9.62 -0.74
N ILE A 131 -4.60 -10.40 0.29
CA ILE A 131 -4.34 -11.85 0.28
C ILE A 131 -5.21 -12.54 -0.78
N LYS A 132 -6.48 -12.18 -0.88
CA LYS A 132 -7.35 -12.75 -1.91
C LYS A 132 -6.87 -12.41 -3.31
N SER A 133 -6.47 -11.17 -3.54
CA SER A 133 -5.95 -10.76 -4.86
C SER A 133 -4.71 -11.55 -5.24
N ILE A 134 -3.78 -11.72 -4.31
CA ILE A 134 -2.55 -12.47 -4.57
C ILE A 134 -2.89 -13.93 -4.92
N TYR A 135 -3.64 -14.59 -4.05
CA TYR A 135 -3.95 -16.01 -4.26
C TYR A 135 -4.73 -16.24 -5.55
N ASN A 136 -5.77 -15.44 -5.79
CA ASN A 136 -6.63 -15.61 -6.95
C ASN A 136 -5.95 -15.26 -8.27
N SER A 137 -4.89 -14.46 -8.22
CA SER A 137 -4.14 -14.12 -9.43
C SER A 137 -3.45 -15.34 -10.04
N ASN A 138 -3.00 -16.27 -9.20
CA ASN A 138 -2.32 -17.49 -9.67
C ASN A 138 -2.34 -18.56 -8.57
N PRO A 139 -3.47 -19.25 -8.37
CA PRO A 139 -3.59 -20.22 -7.27
C PRO A 139 -2.53 -21.33 -7.33
N GLY A 140 -2.14 -21.75 -8.53
CA GLY A 140 -1.11 -22.78 -8.69
C GLY A 140 0.22 -22.36 -8.13
N LYS A 141 0.65 -21.14 -8.42
CA LYS A 141 1.94 -20.63 -7.93
C LYS A 141 1.90 -20.22 -6.46
N PHE A 142 0.75 -19.77 -5.98
CA PHE A 142 0.58 -19.34 -4.59
C PHE A 142 -0.05 -20.41 -3.70
N LYS A 143 -0.01 -21.66 -4.11
CA LYS A 143 -0.63 -22.77 -3.36
C LYS A 143 -0.13 -22.89 -1.92
N LEU A 144 1.12 -22.52 -1.65
CA LEU A 144 1.70 -22.60 -0.31
C LEU A 144 1.01 -21.65 0.68
N MET A 145 0.29 -20.64 0.18
CA MET A 145 -0.49 -19.75 1.06
C MET A 145 -1.56 -20.51 1.81
N MET A 146 -2.10 -21.58 1.22
CA MET A 146 -3.12 -22.40 1.87
C MET A 146 -2.59 -23.18 3.08
N LEU A 147 -1.27 -23.35 3.15
CA LEU A 147 -0.62 -24.03 4.27
C LEU A 147 -0.21 -23.09 5.40
N ASN A 148 -0.35 -21.80 5.20
CA ASN A 148 0.02 -20.79 6.18
C ASN A 148 -1.21 -20.40 7.01
N LYS A 149 -1.13 -20.61 8.33
CA LYS A 149 -2.25 -20.38 9.24
C LYS A 149 -2.78 -18.95 9.19
N GLU A 150 -1.88 -17.98 9.02
CA GLU A 150 -2.26 -16.58 9.02
C GLU A 150 -2.93 -16.16 7.70
N LEU A 151 -2.59 -16.83 6.61
CA LEU A 151 -3.07 -16.47 5.28
C LEU A 151 -4.33 -17.22 4.87
N VAL A 152 -4.42 -18.50 5.25
CA VAL A 152 -5.52 -19.37 4.79
C VAL A 152 -6.91 -18.82 5.18
N LYS A 153 -7.00 -18.20 6.33
CA LYS A 153 -8.27 -17.66 6.82
C LYS A 153 -8.82 -16.52 5.94
N TYR A 154 -7.93 -15.82 5.21
CA TYR A 154 -8.35 -14.78 4.28
C TYR A 154 -8.73 -15.33 2.92
N ILE A 155 -8.25 -16.51 2.59
CA ILE A 155 -8.51 -17.14 1.28
C ILE A 155 -9.83 -17.90 1.29
N THR A 156 -10.11 -18.60 2.38
CA THR A 156 -11.26 -19.50 2.48
C THR A 156 -12.58 -18.83 2.89
N LYS A 157 -12.56 -17.56 3.20
CA LYS A 157 -13.80 -16.84 3.55
C LYS A 157 -14.56 -16.33 2.34
#